data_55a8d53ea0c2b038d9415c64cd694166
#
_entry.id   55a8d53ea0c2b038d9415c64cd694166
#
_cell.length_a   1.000
_cell.length_b   1.000
_cell.length_c   1.000
_cell.angle_alpha   90.00
_cell.angle_beta   90.00
_cell.angle_gamma   90.00
#
_symmetry.space_group_name_H-M   'P 1'
#
loop_
_entity.id
_entity.type
_entity.pdbx_description
1 polymer ?
#
loop_
_entity_poly.entity_id
_entity_poly.type
_entity_poly.pdbx_seq_one_letter_code
_entity_poly.pdbx_strand_id
1 'polypeptide(L)'
;MNIEGVLCRLRALEPEDLDAMYGWENDTDVWRASGTVAPFSRHVLSRLIDEQQFDIYATRQMRLVVEDKASAEVVGAVDLLEFDPQNRRAGVGIIITPPHRRAGLAMDALTTVERYTHEYLHMHQLWCSVAADNKASLRLFEKAGYEECGRRREWILSADGATDEVLMQKILQK
;
A
#
# COMPACT_ATOMS: atom_id res chain seq x y z
N MET A 1 -14.41 -10.49 -8.47
CA MET A 1 -13.15 -11.13 -8.92
C MET A 1 -12.23 -11.11 -7.72
N ASN A 2 -11.74 -12.26 -7.29
CA ASN A 2 -10.79 -12.34 -6.18
C ASN A 2 -9.36 -12.25 -6.72
N ILE A 3 -8.58 -11.30 -6.22
CA ILE A 3 -7.18 -11.16 -6.57
C ILE A 3 -6.40 -12.03 -5.59
N GLU A 4 -6.10 -13.27 -6.01
CA GLU A 4 -5.57 -14.32 -5.14
C GLU A 4 -4.05 -14.39 -5.16
N GLY A 5 -3.43 -14.27 -3.98
CA GLY A 5 -2.05 -14.66 -3.71
C GLY A 5 -1.95 -16.10 -3.23
N VAL A 6 -0.75 -16.49 -2.82
CA VAL A 6 -0.52 -17.81 -2.20
C VAL A 6 -1.02 -17.82 -0.75
N LEU A 7 -0.62 -16.81 0.03
CA LEU A 7 -0.92 -16.67 1.46
C LEU A 7 -2.13 -15.76 1.71
N CYS A 8 -2.34 -14.77 0.86
CA CYS A 8 -3.38 -13.76 1.05
C CYS A 8 -4.34 -13.66 -0.14
N ARG A 9 -5.41 -12.95 0.10
CA ARG A 9 -6.35 -12.48 -0.91
C ARG A 9 -6.44 -10.95 -0.84
N LEU A 10 -6.47 -10.30 -1.98
CA LEU A 10 -6.75 -8.89 -2.08
C LEU A 10 -8.21 -8.70 -2.52
N ARG A 11 -8.94 -7.88 -1.80
CA ARG A 11 -10.35 -7.59 -2.09
C ARG A 11 -10.68 -6.11 -1.85
N ALA A 12 -11.82 -5.69 -2.37
CA ALA A 12 -12.34 -4.36 -2.06
C ALA A 12 -12.61 -4.21 -0.55
N LEU A 13 -12.59 -2.95 -0.09
CA LEU A 13 -13.06 -2.59 1.24
C LEU A 13 -14.57 -2.85 1.33
N GLU A 14 -14.99 -3.38 2.47
CA GLU A 14 -16.39 -3.59 2.85
C GLU A 14 -16.70 -2.82 4.14
N PRO A 15 -17.96 -2.50 4.44
CA PRO A 15 -18.35 -1.79 5.66
C PRO A 15 -17.85 -2.46 6.95
N GLU A 16 -17.73 -3.78 6.94
CA GLU A 16 -17.23 -4.60 8.06
C GLU A 16 -15.75 -4.35 8.38
N ASP A 17 -14.97 -3.80 7.44
CA ASP A 17 -13.55 -3.50 7.62
C ASP A 17 -13.29 -2.21 8.41
N LEU A 18 -14.36 -1.46 8.75
CA LEU A 18 -14.25 -0.17 9.44
C LEU A 18 -13.42 -0.25 10.72
N ASP A 19 -13.61 -1.30 11.53
CA ASP A 19 -12.91 -1.45 12.80
C ASP A 19 -11.42 -1.73 12.59
N ALA A 20 -11.09 -2.56 11.62
CA ALA A 20 -9.72 -2.84 11.24
C ALA A 20 -9.03 -1.57 10.69
N MET A 21 -9.70 -0.84 9.78
CA MET A 21 -9.20 0.44 9.27
C MET A 21 -8.99 1.45 10.40
N TYR A 22 -9.95 1.60 11.30
CA TYR A 22 -9.83 2.52 12.42
C TYR A 22 -8.60 2.20 13.29
N GLY A 23 -8.28 0.93 13.45
CA GLY A 23 -7.10 0.49 14.19
C GLY A 23 -5.80 0.94 13.52
N TRP A 24 -5.58 0.60 12.24
CA TRP A 24 -4.31 0.93 11.60
C TRP A 24 -4.17 2.39 11.17
N GLU A 25 -5.26 3.07 10.76
CA GLU A 25 -5.21 4.49 10.38
C GLU A 25 -4.93 5.42 11.57
N ASN A 26 -5.22 4.96 12.80
CA ASN A 26 -4.94 5.69 14.03
C ASN A 26 -3.72 5.16 14.80
N ASP A 27 -2.99 4.19 14.25
CA ASP A 27 -1.72 3.73 14.80
C ASP A 27 -0.62 4.74 14.48
N THR A 28 -0.10 5.42 15.51
CA THR A 28 0.94 6.45 15.35
C THR A 28 2.25 5.90 14.79
N ASP A 29 2.52 4.60 14.92
CA ASP A 29 3.69 3.96 14.29
C ASP A 29 3.56 3.89 12.76
N VAL A 30 2.32 3.94 12.26
CA VAL A 30 2.01 3.95 10.83
C VAL A 30 2.03 5.37 10.25
N TRP A 31 1.66 6.37 11.04
CA TRP A 31 1.48 7.76 10.59
C TRP A 31 2.71 8.33 9.87
N ARG A 32 3.90 8.01 10.36
CA ARG A 32 5.13 8.49 9.72
C ARG A 32 5.31 7.94 8.31
N ALA A 33 4.90 6.70 8.07
CA ALA A 33 5.00 6.07 6.75
C ALA A 33 3.86 6.50 5.82
N SER A 34 2.67 6.74 6.37
CA SER A 34 1.48 7.17 5.60
C SER A 34 1.37 8.68 5.39
N GLY A 35 2.18 9.48 6.11
CA GLY A 35 2.05 10.94 6.09
C GLY A 35 0.82 11.47 6.83
N THR A 36 0.19 10.65 7.65
CA THR A 36 -0.97 11.02 8.46
C THR A 36 -0.55 12.02 9.55
N VAL A 37 -1.32 13.10 9.70
CA VAL A 37 -1.02 14.17 10.67
C VAL A 37 -2.12 14.38 11.71
N ALA A 38 -3.25 13.70 11.56
CA ALA A 38 -4.38 13.83 12.46
C ALA A 38 -5.17 12.51 12.54
N PRO A 39 -5.81 12.21 13.68
CA PRO A 39 -6.59 10.98 13.84
C PRO A 39 -7.85 11.02 12.95
N PHE A 40 -8.19 9.85 12.43
CA PHE A 40 -9.43 9.65 11.69
C PHE A 40 -10.58 9.28 12.62
N SER A 41 -11.75 9.90 12.42
CA SER A 41 -12.97 9.44 13.07
C SER A 41 -13.56 8.25 12.31
N ARG A 42 -14.34 7.40 12.99
CA ARG A 42 -15.08 6.31 12.36
C ARG A 42 -16.03 6.82 11.27
N HIS A 43 -16.62 7.99 11.44
CA HIS A 43 -17.48 8.61 10.43
C HIS A 43 -16.72 8.94 9.14
N VAL A 44 -15.51 9.50 9.25
CA VAL A 44 -14.67 9.80 8.08
C VAL A 44 -14.25 8.51 7.37
N LEU A 45 -13.85 7.47 8.11
CA LEU A 45 -13.47 6.19 7.53
C LEU A 45 -14.66 5.45 6.89
N SER A 46 -15.86 5.51 7.50
CA SER A 46 -17.07 4.97 6.88
C SER A 46 -17.35 5.64 5.54
N ARG A 47 -17.26 6.97 5.48
CA ARG A 47 -17.41 7.68 4.20
C ARG A 47 -16.34 7.28 3.17
N LEU A 48 -15.08 7.08 3.58
CA LEU A 48 -14.04 6.59 2.70
C LEU A 48 -14.38 5.22 2.11
N ILE A 49 -14.96 4.32 2.91
CA ILE A 49 -15.42 3.02 2.44
C ILE A 49 -16.55 3.19 1.42
N ASP A 50 -17.54 4.00 1.73
CA ASP A 50 -18.68 4.27 0.84
C ASP A 50 -18.23 4.91 -0.48
N GLU A 51 -17.25 5.81 -0.44
CA GLU A 51 -16.71 6.53 -1.60
C GLU A 51 -15.75 5.68 -2.45
N GLN A 52 -15.19 4.59 -1.92
CA GLN A 52 -14.30 3.68 -2.67
C GLN A 52 -15.01 2.83 -3.74
N GLN A 53 -16.31 2.92 -3.87
CA GLN A 53 -17.05 2.32 -4.98
C GLN A 53 -16.78 2.99 -6.33
N PHE A 54 -15.92 4.01 -6.36
CA PHE A 54 -15.63 4.77 -7.56
C PHE A 54 -14.50 4.16 -8.40
N ASP A 55 -14.62 4.39 -9.67
CA ASP A 55 -13.66 4.00 -10.69
C ASP A 55 -12.26 4.58 -10.42
N ILE A 56 -11.24 3.74 -10.43
CA ILE A 56 -9.83 4.13 -10.28
C ILE A 56 -9.40 5.17 -11.33
N TYR A 57 -10.02 5.18 -12.50
CA TYR A 57 -9.74 6.18 -13.53
C TYR A 57 -10.21 7.59 -13.14
N ALA A 58 -11.25 7.67 -12.33
CA ALA A 58 -11.77 8.94 -11.80
C ALA A 58 -11.03 9.37 -10.53
N THR A 59 -10.86 8.46 -9.58
CA THR A 59 -10.26 8.77 -8.27
C THR A 59 -8.75 8.80 -8.28
N ARG A 60 -8.10 8.16 -9.25
CA ARG A 60 -6.65 7.99 -9.36
C ARG A 60 -6.02 7.24 -8.20
N GLN A 61 -6.84 6.52 -7.44
CA GLN A 61 -6.41 5.70 -6.31
C GLN A 61 -7.34 4.50 -6.11
N MET A 62 -6.80 3.46 -5.49
CA MET A 62 -7.54 2.26 -5.11
C MET A 62 -6.91 1.67 -3.86
N ARG A 63 -7.72 1.32 -2.88
CA ARG A 63 -7.30 0.53 -1.71
C ARG A 63 -7.86 -0.87 -1.81
N LEU A 64 -7.01 -1.86 -1.62
CA LEU A 64 -7.39 -3.26 -1.49
C LEU A 64 -7.02 -3.75 -0.09
N VAL A 65 -7.94 -4.46 0.54
CA VAL A 65 -7.70 -5.11 1.83
C VAL A 65 -6.88 -6.37 1.61
N VAL A 66 -5.91 -6.60 2.47
CA VAL A 66 -5.15 -7.86 2.54
C VAL A 66 -5.82 -8.76 3.58
N GLU A 67 -6.40 -9.86 3.13
CA GLU A 67 -7.00 -10.89 3.96
C GLU A 67 -6.09 -12.11 3.99
N ASP A 68 -5.70 -12.59 5.18
CA ASP A 68 -4.95 -13.83 5.33
C ASP A 68 -5.85 -15.04 5.04
N LYS A 69 -5.44 -15.88 4.12
CA LYS A 69 -6.24 -17.06 3.71
C LYS A 69 -6.31 -18.14 4.79
N ALA A 70 -5.36 -18.17 5.71
CA ALA A 70 -5.33 -19.18 6.77
C ALA A 70 -6.30 -18.86 7.91
N SER A 71 -6.41 -17.60 8.31
CA SER A 71 -7.26 -17.14 9.41
C SER A 71 -8.56 -16.47 8.96
N ALA A 72 -8.65 -16.05 7.68
CA ALA A 72 -9.69 -15.18 7.14
C ALA A 72 -9.73 -13.79 7.83
N GLU A 73 -8.65 -13.39 8.48
CA GLU A 73 -8.54 -12.09 9.14
C GLU A 73 -8.03 -11.02 8.18
N VAL A 74 -8.50 -9.81 8.38
CA VAL A 74 -7.97 -8.62 7.70
C VAL A 74 -6.67 -8.22 8.37
N VAL A 75 -5.57 -8.30 7.63
CA VAL A 75 -4.20 -8.14 8.17
C VAL A 75 -3.49 -6.89 7.66
N GLY A 76 -4.11 -6.15 6.75
CA GLY A 76 -3.52 -4.94 6.20
C GLY A 76 -4.22 -4.43 4.95
N ALA A 77 -3.53 -3.57 4.22
CA ALA A 77 -4.01 -3.01 2.97
C ALA A 77 -2.87 -2.79 1.96
N VAL A 78 -3.22 -2.78 0.68
CA VAL A 78 -2.40 -2.32 -0.43
C VAL A 78 -3.10 -1.15 -1.10
N ASP A 79 -2.38 -0.07 -1.30
CA ASP A 79 -2.86 1.13 -1.99
C ASP A 79 -2.19 1.26 -3.35
N LEU A 80 -2.98 1.55 -4.36
CA LEU A 80 -2.53 2.11 -5.62
C LEU A 80 -2.80 3.61 -5.59
N LEU A 81 -1.79 4.41 -5.87
CA LEU A 81 -1.81 5.86 -5.75
C LEU A 81 -1.37 6.51 -7.07
N GLU A 82 -1.81 7.73 -7.30
CA GLU A 82 -1.40 8.50 -8.49
C GLU A 82 -1.51 7.68 -9.79
N PHE A 83 -2.60 6.94 -9.93
CA PHE A 83 -2.84 6.11 -11.09
C PHE A 83 -2.86 6.94 -12.37
N ASP A 84 -1.90 6.68 -13.25
CA ASP A 84 -1.69 7.39 -14.52
C ASP A 84 -1.85 6.40 -15.69
N PRO A 85 -3.07 6.29 -16.24
CA PRO A 85 -3.33 5.35 -17.33
C PRO A 85 -2.65 5.75 -18.65
N GLN A 86 -2.35 7.05 -18.84
CA GLN A 86 -1.68 7.52 -20.04
C GLN A 86 -0.23 7.05 -20.10
N ASN A 87 0.50 7.16 -18.98
CA ASN A 87 1.89 6.70 -18.88
C ASN A 87 1.98 5.27 -18.31
N ARG A 88 0.84 4.64 -18.03
CA ARG A 88 0.72 3.26 -17.55
C ARG A 88 1.55 2.99 -16.30
N ARG A 89 1.46 3.88 -15.31
CA ARG A 89 2.18 3.81 -14.04
C ARG A 89 1.27 4.10 -12.85
N ALA A 90 1.63 3.57 -11.69
CA ALA A 90 0.97 3.88 -10.42
C ALA A 90 1.96 3.79 -9.27
N GLY A 91 1.73 4.56 -8.22
CA GLY A 91 2.38 4.38 -6.94
C GLY A 91 1.77 3.17 -6.21
N VAL A 92 2.57 2.47 -5.41
CA VAL A 92 2.11 1.39 -4.56
C VAL A 92 2.56 1.60 -3.13
N GLY A 93 1.61 1.49 -2.19
CA GLY A 93 1.84 1.46 -0.75
C GLY A 93 1.34 0.14 -0.16
N ILE A 94 1.96 -0.31 0.92
CA ILE A 94 1.52 -1.52 1.62
C ILE A 94 1.69 -1.36 3.13
N ILE A 95 0.68 -1.79 3.85
CA ILE A 95 0.71 -1.91 5.30
C ILE A 95 0.28 -3.32 5.70
N ILE A 96 1.05 -3.93 6.62
CA ILE A 96 0.67 -5.14 7.35
C ILE A 96 0.69 -4.81 8.83
N THR A 97 -0.39 -5.15 9.52
CA THR A 97 -0.54 -4.90 10.96
C THR A 97 0.54 -5.64 11.77
N PRO A 98 1.02 -5.07 12.89
CA PRO A 98 2.15 -5.61 13.63
C PRO A 98 2.08 -7.11 13.96
N PRO A 99 0.93 -7.67 14.41
CA PRO A 99 0.86 -9.10 14.75
C PRO A 99 1.11 -10.03 13.56
N HIS A 100 0.86 -9.58 12.33
CA HIS A 100 0.91 -10.39 11.11
C HIS A 100 2.19 -10.16 10.27
N ARG A 101 3.12 -9.34 10.80
CA ARG A 101 4.40 -9.08 10.13
C ARG A 101 5.31 -10.31 10.18
N ARG A 102 6.28 -10.38 9.24
CA ARG A 102 7.28 -11.45 9.11
C ARG A 102 6.70 -12.83 8.74
N ALA A 103 5.43 -12.93 8.36
CA ALA A 103 4.78 -14.15 7.88
C ALA A 103 4.77 -14.29 6.34
N GLY A 104 5.46 -13.41 5.61
CA GLY A 104 5.49 -13.44 4.15
C GLY A 104 4.32 -12.70 3.48
N LEU A 105 3.30 -12.30 4.24
CA LEU A 105 2.07 -11.68 3.73
C LEU A 105 2.32 -10.40 2.92
N ALA A 106 3.26 -9.54 3.36
CA ALA A 106 3.59 -8.32 2.63
C ALA A 106 4.15 -8.61 1.24
N MET A 107 5.03 -9.59 1.11
CA MET A 107 5.61 -10.00 -0.18
C MET A 107 4.55 -10.62 -1.08
N ASP A 108 3.73 -11.49 -0.54
CA ASP A 108 2.66 -12.15 -1.29
C ASP A 108 1.63 -11.14 -1.80
N ALA A 109 1.21 -10.19 -0.94
CA ALA A 109 0.29 -9.12 -1.32
C ALA A 109 0.88 -8.19 -2.39
N LEU A 110 2.16 -7.81 -2.25
CA LEU A 110 2.85 -6.96 -3.23
C LEU A 110 2.95 -7.67 -4.59
N THR A 111 3.41 -8.92 -4.62
CA THR A 111 3.49 -9.71 -5.86
C THR A 111 2.11 -9.89 -6.50
N THR A 112 1.09 -10.07 -5.68
CA THR A 112 -0.29 -10.25 -6.15
C THR A 112 -0.85 -8.98 -6.78
N VAL A 113 -0.62 -7.80 -6.16
CA VAL A 113 -1.07 -6.53 -6.74
C VAL A 113 -0.27 -6.17 -8.00
N GLU A 114 1.02 -6.50 -8.07
CA GLU A 114 1.84 -6.33 -9.28
C GLU A 114 1.26 -7.10 -10.46
N ARG A 115 0.94 -8.38 -10.25
CA ARG A 115 0.31 -9.20 -11.27
C ARG A 115 -1.04 -8.62 -11.69
N TYR A 116 -1.89 -8.23 -10.75
CA TYR A 116 -3.18 -7.60 -11.02
C TYR A 116 -3.03 -6.31 -11.83
N THR A 117 -2.14 -5.42 -11.43
CA THR A 117 -1.92 -4.14 -12.14
C THR A 117 -1.36 -4.35 -13.53
N HIS A 118 -0.51 -5.36 -13.73
CA HIS A 118 0.03 -5.68 -15.03
C HIS A 118 -1.01 -6.32 -15.96
N GLU A 119 -1.69 -7.36 -15.50
CA GLU A 119 -2.59 -8.18 -16.32
C GLU A 119 -3.94 -7.50 -16.60
N TYR A 120 -4.51 -6.80 -15.62
CA TYR A 120 -5.86 -6.23 -15.71
C TYR A 120 -5.90 -4.72 -15.91
N LEU A 121 -5.02 -3.98 -15.23
CA LEU A 121 -4.93 -2.53 -15.39
C LEU A 121 -3.93 -2.12 -16.47
N HIS A 122 -3.20 -3.10 -17.05
CA HIS A 122 -2.22 -2.91 -18.13
C HIS A 122 -1.13 -1.89 -17.78
N MET A 123 -0.75 -1.80 -16.51
CA MET A 123 0.32 -0.93 -16.07
C MET A 123 1.67 -1.44 -16.60
N HIS A 124 2.55 -0.51 -16.93
CA HIS A 124 3.91 -0.78 -17.36
C HIS A 124 4.87 -0.81 -16.18
N GLN A 125 4.63 0.02 -15.17
CA GLN A 125 5.49 0.12 -13.99
C GLN A 125 4.72 0.50 -12.74
N LEU A 126 5.28 0.08 -11.61
CA LEU A 126 4.91 0.58 -10.29
C LEU A 126 6.11 1.31 -9.66
N TRP A 127 5.80 2.26 -8.80
CA TRP A 127 6.80 3.00 -8.04
C TRP A 127 6.34 3.13 -6.57
N CYS A 128 7.29 3.37 -5.68
CA CYS A 128 6.98 3.72 -4.30
C CYS A 128 7.98 4.75 -3.77
N SER A 129 7.61 5.43 -2.69
CA SER A 129 8.52 6.25 -1.91
C SER A 129 8.61 5.71 -0.48
N VAL A 130 9.82 5.64 0.04
CA VAL A 130 10.10 5.03 1.35
C VAL A 130 11.06 5.91 2.12
N ALA A 131 10.76 6.19 3.39
CA ALA A 131 11.71 6.87 4.29
C ALA A 131 13.03 6.07 4.37
N ALA A 132 14.16 6.73 4.23
CA ALA A 132 15.48 6.08 4.15
C ALA A 132 15.86 5.28 5.41
N ASP A 133 15.21 5.55 6.53
CA ASP A 133 15.36 4.81 7.78
C ASP A 133 14.36 3.66 7.95
N ASN A 134 13.33 3.55 7.10
CA ASN A 134 12.41 2.42 7.09
C ASN A 134 13.04 1.21 6.37
N LYS A 135 14.02 0.59 7.03
CA LYS A 135 14.79 -0.52 6.46
C LYS A 135 13.93 -1.76 6.14
N ALA A 136 12.82 -1.94 6.84
CA ALA A 136 11.92 -3.07 6.58
C ALA A 136 11.21 -2.91 5.23
N SER A 137 10.68 -1.72 4.96
CA SER A 137 10.02 -1.42 3.69
C SER A 137 11.00 -1.41 2.51
N LEU A 138 12.18 -0.79 2.66
CA LEU A 138 13.22 -0.82 1.63
C LEU A 138 13.58 -2.26 1.23
N ARG A 139 13.84 -3.13 2.22
CA ARG A 139 14.16 -4.54 1.95
C ARG A 139 13.02 -5.31 1.29
N LEU A 140 11.77 -4.99 1.63
CA LEU A 140 10.60 -5.61 1.01
C LEU A 140 10.57 -5.28 -0.49
N PHE A 141 10.67 -4.00 -0.83
CA PHE A 141 10.63 -3.55 -2.23
C PHE A 141 11.86 -4.01 -3.02
N GLU A 142 13.07 -3.95 -2.44
CA GLU A 142 14.27 -4.51 -3.06
C GLU A 142 14.10 -6.00 -3.41
N LYS A 143 13.60 -6.81 -2.45
CA LYS A 143 13.34 -8.23 -2.68
C LYS A 143 12.25 -8.48 -3.73
N ALA A 144 11.29 -7.59 -3.84
CA ALA A 144 10.27 -7.64 -4.88
C ALA A 144 10.79 -7.19 -6.25
N GLY A 145 12.04 -6.72 -6.35
CA GLY A 145 12.68 -6.30 -7.59
C GLY A 145 12.49 -4.83 -7.95
N TYR A 146 12.17 -3.99 -6.96
CA TYR A 146 12.21 -2.53 -7.14
C TYR A 146 13.65 -2.04 -7.00
N GLU A 147 14.00 -1.06 -7.82
CA GLU A 147 15.32 -0.42 -7.84
C GLU A 147 15.20 1.04 -7.44
N GLU A 148 16.18 1.56 -6.67
CA GLU A 148 16.25 2.99 -6.36
C GLU A 148 16.44 3.79 -7.66
N CYS A 149 15.53 4.70 -7.94
CA CYS A 149 15.57 5.57 -9.10
C CYS A 149 15.77 7.05 -8.75
N GLY A 150 15.77 7.39 -7.48
CA GLY A 150 16.00 8.73 -7.01
C GLY A 150 15.91 8.89 -5.49
N ARG A 151 16.31 10.06 -5.01
CA ARG A 151 16.32 10.38 -3.59
C ARG A 151 16.00 11.84 -3.36
N ARG A 152 15.07 12.12 -2.44
CA ARG A 152 14.78 13.45 -1.94
C ARG A 152 15.48 13.62 -0.60
N ARG A 153 16.40 14.59 -0.51
CA ARG A 153 17.16 14.82 0.73
C ARG A 153 16.34 15.60 1.74
N GLU A 154 16.45 15.23 3.03
CA GLU A 154 15.80 15.90 4.15
C GLU A 154 14.27 16.11 3.95
N TRP A 155 13.63 15.15 3.29
CA TRP A 155 12.24 15.29 2.83
C TRP A 155 11.22 15.08 3.93
N ILE A 156 11.54 14.23 4.91
CA ILE A 156 10.66 13.87 6.02
C ILE A 156 11.24 14.45 7.30
N LEU A 157 10.48 15.34 7.95
CA LEU A 157 10.87 15.95 9.22
C LEU A 157 10.19 15.22 10.38
N SER A 158 10.93 15.00 11.45
CA SER A 158 10.45 14.46 12.72
C SER A 158 11.11 15.21 13.89
N ALA A 159 10.69 14.91 15.12
CA ALA A 159 11.33 15.46 16.31
C ALA A 159 12.83 15.10 16.42
N ASP A 160 13.23 13.98 15.83
CA ASP A 160 14.62 13.47 15.87
C ASP A 160 15.47 14.00 14.70
N GLY A 161 14.89 14.81 13.81
CA GLY A 161 15.60 15.40 12.68
C GLY A 161 14.97 15.11 11.32
N ALA A 162 15.75 15.41 10.27
CA ALA A 162 15.35 15.20 8.89
C ALA A 162 15.80 13.82 8.38
N THR A 163 14.97 13.21 7.56
CA THR A 163 15.24 11.92 6.91
C THR A 163 15.00 12.05 5.41
N ASP A 164 15.86 11.42 4.61
CA ASP A 164 15.69 11.32 3.17
C ASP A 164 14.51 10.42 2.83
N GLU A 165 13.94 10.65 1.64
CA GLU A 165 12.98 9.76 1.01
C GLU A 165 13.61 9.10 -0.22
N VAL A 166 13.54 7.78 -0.28
CA VAL A 166 14.05 6.96 -1.39
C VAL A 166 12.90 6.68 -2.36
N LEU A 167 13.10 7.01 -3.63
CA LEU A 167 12.17 6.67 -4.71
C LEU A 167 12.62 5.37 -5.34
N MET A 168 11.72 4.41 -5.45
CA MET A 168 11.98 3.11 -6.05
C MET A 168 10.96 2.82 -7.14
N GLN A 169 11.37 2.10 -8.17
CA GLN A 169 10.49 1.70 -9.27
C GLN A 169 10.75 0.28 -9.71
N LYS A 170 9.73 -0.33 -10.28
CA LYS A 170 9.79 -1.65 -10.92
C LYS A 170 9.08 -1.61 -12.26
N ILE A 171 9.78 -1.97 -13.32
CA ILE A 171 9.18 -2.22 -14.63
C ILE A 171 8.51 -3.59 -14.58
N LEU A 172 7.22 -3.63 -14.81
CA LEU A 172 6.46 -4.88 -14.84
C LEU A 172 6.71 -5.57 -16.18
N GLN A 173 7.24 -6.78 -16.12
CA GLN A 173 7.56 -7.57 -17.31
C GLN A 173 6.38 -8.49 -17.66
N LYS A 174 6.27 -8.79 -18.97
CA LYS A 174 5.37 -9.83 -19.46
C LYS A 174 5.83 -11.21 -19.03
#